data_78d4177e03d04a84a33582d4f6826661
#
_entry.id   78d4177e03d04a84a33582d4f6826661
#
_cell.length_a   1.000
_cell.length_b   1.000
_cell.length_c   1.000
_cell.angle_alpha   90.00
_cell.angle_beta   90.00
_cell.angle_gamma   90.00
#
_symmetry.space_group_name_H-M   'P 1'
#
loop_
_entity.id
_entity.type
_entity.pdbx_description
1 polymer ?
#
loop_
_entity_poly.entity_id
_entity_poly.type
_entity_poly.pdbx_seq_one_letter_code
_entity_poly.pdbx_strand_id
1 'polypeptide(L)'
;MTTFNVDDPVEVRAEAAMAFAQTQVRQLIASDPGYFPLFTENGKWRHGKPSWTNWCEGFLGGMQWIFARRTEDAAWWTSAEHYSRLLEDRQHDRNVHDLGFLFWPTYKRWFDLTGDSNLKETLIAAGKTMGLRFNEKGKYLRSFVSPESCFIDIMMNVGIIFYAATESHDQDLMRKATEHCLTTRRFLMRGDGSTTHEGIFNPETGEFRRQSTHQGWRGDSSWARGQCWAMYGFGTAYRFTADERFLDAAERCAEFYILNTPAGGVPPNDWAEANPEQRWESSAAAIAASGLLQLATLTQNEDRAVGYATYAREILSTLLTPEFLAIDTPGWDGILMHGSYHERLGLGVDESVMWGDYFFVEALDKLLGAPWKQ
;
A
#
# COMPACT_ATOMS: atom_id res chain seq x y z
N MET A 1 12.03 14.82 -25.26
CA MET A 1 11.13 13.81 -24.66
C MET A 1 11.60 12.47 -25.17
N THR A 2 12.01 11.57 -24.28
CA THR A 2 12.32 10.17 -24.65
C THR A 2 11.00 9.54 -25.10
N THR A 3 10.93 9.06 -26.34
CA THR A 3 9.75 8.34 -26.83
C THR A 3 9.63 7.04 -26.05
N PHE A 4 8.48 6.81 -25.42
CA PHE A 4 8.18 5.55 -24.75
C PHE A 4 8.06 4.44 -25.79
N ASN A 5 8.84 3.37 -25.63
CA ASN A 5 8.81 2.22 -26.53
C ASN A 5 8.66 0.93 -25.71
N VAL A 6 7.62 0.16 -25.98
CA VAL A 6 7.30 -1.10 -25.27
C VAL A 6 8.35 -2.20 -25.44
N ASP A 7 9.15 -2.10 -26.51
CA ASP A 7 10.22 -3.07 -26.81
C ASP A 7 11.53 -2.77 -26.06
N ASP A 8 11.62 -1.60 -25.38
CA ASP A 8 12.79 -1.24 -24.60
C ASP A 8 12.90 -2.11 -23.32
N PRO A 9 14.11 -2.29 -22.79
CA PRO A 9 14.31 -2.92 -21.50
C PRO A 9 13.45 -2.31 -20.39
N VAL A 10 13.01 -3.13 -19.46
CA VAL A 10 12.09 -2.72 -18.39
C VAL A 10 12.60 -1.51 -17.60
N GLU A 11 13.92 -1.40 -17.38
CA GLU A 11 14.54 -0.27 -16.70
C GLU A 11 14.40 1.04 -17.50
N VAL A 12 14.57 0.98 -18.82
CA VAL A 12 14.41 2.15 -19.69
C VAL A 12 12.97 2.64 -19.68
N ARG A 13 12.03 1.71 -19.77
CA ARG A 13 10.59 2.01 -19.66
C ARG A 13 10.23 2.55 -18.28
N ALA A 14 10.84 2.02 -17.21
CA ALA A 14 10.63 2.47 -15.84
C ALA A 14 11.12 3.92 -15.62
N GLU A 15 12.26 4.29 -16.19
CA GLU A 15 12.73 5.69 -16.14
C GLU A 15 11.79 6.64 -16.92
N ALA A 16 11.31 6.22 -18.09
CA ALA A 16 10.33 7.00 -18.86
C ALA A 16 8.99 7.15 -18.10
N ALA A 17 8.51 6.08 -17.48
CA ALA A 17 7.29 6.10 -16.65
C ALA A 17 7.47 6.97 -15.39
N MET A 18 8.66 6.96 -14.78
CA MET A 18 8.99 7.84 -13.65
C MET A 18 8.96 9.33 -14.07
N ALA A 19 9.43 9.66 -15.26
CA ALA A 19 9.36 11.01 -15.80
C ALA A 19 7.91 11.42 -16.14
N PHE A 20 7.12 10.49 -16.69
CA PHE A 20 5.69 10.67 -16.92
C PHE A 20 4.93 10.91 -15.61
N ALA A 21 5.16 10.06 -14.59
CA ALA A 21 4.56 10.22 -13.27
C ALA A 21 4.84 11.61 -12.66
N GLN A 22 6.07 12.11 -12.78
CA GLN A 22 6.40 13.47 -12.35
C GLN A 22 5.58 14.52 -13.11
N THR A 23 5.35 14.33 -14.39
CA THR A 23 4.53 15.26 -15.21
C THR A 23 3.09 15.28 -14.73
N GLN A 24 2.47 14.10 -14.51
CA GLN A 24 1.10 13.99 -14.01
C GLN A 24 0.95 14.62 -12.63
N VAL A 25 1.87 14.35 -11.71
CA VAL A 25 1.83 14.93 -10.37
C VAL A 25 2.06 16.46 -10.41
N ARG A 26 2.94 16.99 -11.27
CA ARG A 26 3.08 18.44 -11.43
C ARG A 26 1.80 19.10 -11.94
N GLN A 27 1.11 18.49 -12.89
CA GLN A 27 -0.16 19.00 -13.41
C GLN A 27 -1.24 19.00 -12.32
N LEU A 28 -1.35 17.91 -11.55
CA LEU A 28 -2.30 17.80 -10.45
C LEU A 28 -2.08 18.89 -9.38
N ILE A 29 -0.87 19.04 -8.85
CA ILE A 29 -0.59 20.01 -7.79
C ILE A 29 -0.65 21.47 -8.29
N ALA A 30 -0.46 21.71 -9.59
CA ALA A 30 -0.61 23.04 -10.17
C ALA A 30 -2.09 23.40 -10.41
N SER A 31 -2.92 22.43 -10.78
CA SER A 31 -4.35 22.65 -11.04
C SER A 31 -5.16 22.82 -9.74
N ASP A 32 -4.79 22.11 -8.69
CA ASP A 32 -5.50 22.13 -7.41
C ASP A 32 -4.55 21.98 -6.22
N PRO A 33 -3.86 23.07 -5.82
CA PRO A 33 -2.90 23.05 -4.73
C PRO A 33 -3.55 22.66 -3.39
N GLY A 34 -2.96 21.66 -2.71
CA GLY A 34 -3.42 21.19 -1.40
C GLY A 34 -4.60 20.20 -1.46
N TYR A 35 -5.04 19.82 -2.65
CA TYR A 35 -6.05 18.77 -2.82
C TYR A 35 -5.40 17.37 -2.80
N PHE A 36 -6.13 16.41 -2.20
CA PHE A 36 -5.76 15.01 -2.15
C PHE A 36 -6.80 14.17 -2.90
N PRO A 37 -6.56 13.80 -4.15
CA PRO A 37 -7.48 12.97 -4.91
C PRO A 37 -7.51 11.53 -4.42
N LEU A 38 -8.63 10.85 -4.66
CA LEU A 38 -8.83 9.46 -4.27
C LEU A 38 -8.80 8.52 -5.48
N PHE A 39 -9.63 8.82 -6.49
CA PHE A 39 -9.70 8.10 -7.76
C PHE A 39 -10.16 9.01 -8.88
N THR A 40 -9.96 8.58 -10.13
CA THR A 40 -10.48 9.29 -11.30
C THR A 40 -11.91 8.86 -11.64
N GLU A 41 -12.63 9.72 -12.35
CA GLU A 41 -13.88 9.41 -13.04
C GLU A 41 -13.72 9.80 -14.50
N ASN A 42 -13.78 8.83 -15.40
CA ASN A 42 -13.45 8.99 -16.84
C ASN A 42 -12.04 9.61 -17.04
N GLY A 43 -11.07 9.12 -16.28
CA GLY A 43 -9.68 9.56 -16.35
C GLY A 43 -9.39 10.92 -15.72
N LYS A 44 -10.36 11.59 -15.11
CA LYS A 44 -10.19 12.90 -14.44
C LYS A 44 -10.25 12.75 -12.92
N TRP A 45 -9.30 13.36 -12.20
CA TRP A 45 -9.35 13.34 -10.75
C TRP A 45 -10.67 13.92 -10.25
N ARG A 46 -11.37 13.09 -9.46
CA ARG A 46 -12.66 13.47 -8.91
C ARG A 46 -12.51 14.50 -7.80
N HIS A 47 -13.14 15.63 -7.96
CA HIS A 47 -13.29 16.68 -6.93
C HIS A 47 -14.59 16.47 -6.16
N GLY A 48 -14.50 15.85 -5.02
CA GLY A 48 -15.69 15.57 -4.20
C GLY A 48 -15.30 15.22 -2.77
N LYS A 49 -16.31 15.01 -1.94
CA LYS A 49 -16.08 14.55 -0.58
C LYS A 49 -15.46 13.14 -0.63
N PRO A 50 -14.52 12.83 0.28
CA PRO A 50 -13.99 11.46 0.41
C PRO A 50 -15.13 10.50 0.71
N SER A 51 -15.00 9.26 0.22
CA SER A 51 -16.04 8.26 0.43
C SER A 51 -16.11 7.81 1.90
N TRP A 52 -14.97 7.88 2.62
CA TRP A 52 -14.86 7.46 4.05
C TRP A 52 -13.91 8.38 4.82
N THR A 53 -12.69 7.90 5.10
CA THR A 53 -11.75 8.54 6.02
C THR A 53 -10.58 9.10 5.26
N ASN A 54 -10.42 9.89 4.49
CA ASN A 54 -9.22 10.45 3.83
C ASN A 54 -7.94 9.61 4.03
N TRP A 55 -8.05 8.31 3.91
CA TRP A 55 -7.04 7.33 4.29
C TRP A 55 -5.80 7.32 3.37
N CYS A 56 -5.95 7.79 2.14
CA CYS A 56 -4.91 7.75 1.11
C CYS A 56 -4.17 9.09 0.91
N GLU A 57 -4.43 10.10 1.74
CA GLU A 57 -3.84 11.44 1.58
C GLU A 57 -2.30 11.45 1.68
N GLY A 58 -1.69 10.46 2.32
CA GLY A 58 -0.23 10.35 2.39
C GLY A 58 0.46 10.00 1.07
N PHE A 59 -0.25 9.38 0.13
CA PHE A 59 0.38 8.82 -1.06
C PHE A 59 0.85 9.90 -2.06
N LEU A 60 0.11 10.98 -2.24
CA LEU A 60 0.52 12.07 -3.11
C LEU A 60 1.81 12.73 -2.62
N GLY A 61 1.90 13.05 -1.32
CA GLY A 61 3.14 13.55 -0.70
C GLY A 61 4.27 12.52 -0.78
N GLY A 62 3.94 11.24 -0.64
CA GLY A 62 4.90 10.13 -0.75
C GLY A 62 5.56 10.03 -2.12
N MET A 63 4.81 10.19 -3.21
CA MET A 63 5.38 10.25 -4.57
C MET A 63 6.35 11.42 -4.71
N GLN A 64 5.97 12.59 -4.19
CA GLN A 64 6.81 13.80 -4.25
C GLN A 64 8.14 13.61 -3.51
N TRP A 65 8.17 12.90 -2.36
CA TRP A 65 9.41 12.54 -1.67
C TRP A 65 10.29 11.59 -2.49
N ILE A 66 9.69 10.65 -3.22
CA ILE A 66 10.44 9.77 -4.13
C ILE A 66 11.09 10.62 -5.23
N PHE A 67 10.33 11.55 -5.84
CA PHE A 67 10.84 12.44 -6.89
C PHE A 67 11.93 13.38 -6.35
N ALA A 68 11.74 13.98 -5.17
CA ALA A 68 12.73 14.84 -4.51
C ALA A 68 14.07 14.12 -4.33
N ARG A 69 14.04 12.87 -3.83
CA ARG A 69 15.25 12.05 -3.65
C ARG A 69 15.95 11.73 -4.97
N ARG A 70 15.17 11.39 -6.01
CA ARG A 70 15.73 10.94 -7.29
C ARG A 70 16.28 12.08 -8.15
N THR A 71 15.69 13.24 -8.06
CA THR A 71 16.01 14.36 -8.96
C THR A 71 16.81 15.46 -8.30
N GLU A 72 16.87 15.49 -6.96
CA GLU A 72 17.43 16.58 -6.16
C GLU A 72 16.80 17.97 -6.48
N ASP A 73 15.62 17.98 -7.14
CA ASP A 73 14.89 19.19 -7.50
C ASP A 73 14.26 19.84 -6.27
N ALA A 74 14.69 21.07 -5.95
CA ALA A 74 14.20 21.85 -4.83
C ALA A 74 12.68 22.09 -4.88
N ALA A 75 12.06 22.10 -6.06
CA ALA A 75 10.62 22.25 -6.19
C ALA A 75 9.87 21.02 -5.65
N TRP A 76 10.42 19.81 -5.86
CA TRP A 76 9.84 18.61 -5.27
C TRP A 76 10.00 18.57 -3.74
N TRP A 77 11.14 19.03 -3.20
CA TRP A 77 11.35 19.16 -1.76
C TRP A 77 10.30 20.07 -1.13
N THR A 78 10.15 21.29 -1.67
CA THR A 78 9.18 22.27 -1.16
C THR A 78 7.75 21.73 -1.21
N SER A 79 7.39 21.09 -2.31
CA SER A 79 6.06 20.54 -2.49
C SER A 79 5.80 19.34 -1.57
N ALA A 80 6.75 18.40 -1.45
CA ALA A 80 6.63 17.24 -0.58
C ALA A 80 6.50 17.64 0.90
N GLU A 81 7.28 18.64 1.35
CA GLU A 81 7.16 19.22 2.68
C GLU A 81 5.77 19.82 2.90
N HIS A 82 5.29 20.64 1.95
CA HIS A 82 3.97 21.26 2.04
C HIS A 82 2.86 20.21 2.20
N TYR A 83 2.80 19.19 1.33
CA TYR A 83 1.78 18.14 1.39
C TYR A 83 1.91 17.27 2.64
N SER A 84 3.11 17.05 3.16
CA SER A 84 3.30 16.34 4.42
C SER A 84 2.77 17.15 5.61
N ARG A 85 3.05 18.46 5.68
CA ARG A 85 2.58 19.34 6.76
C ARG A 85 1.06 19.46 6.81
N LEU A 86 0.36 19.38 5.68
CA LEU A 86 -1.11 19.37 5.65
C LEU A 86 -1.71 18.18 6.42
N LEU A 87 -0.93 17.13 6.65
CA LEU A 87 -1.37 15.93 7.38
C LEU A 87 -0.97 15.94 8.87
N GLU A 88 -0.21 16.92 9.34
CA GLU A 88 0.44 16.90 10.66
C GLU A 88 -0.54 16.62 11.80
N ASP A 89 -1.68 17.31 11.82
CA ASP A 89 -2.69 17.15 12.88
C ASP A 89 -3.32 15.74 12.90
N ARG A 90 -3.27 15.01 11.77
CA ARG A 90 -3.78 13.64 11.66
C ARG A 90 -3.01 12.64 12.52
N GLN A 91 -1.82 12.97 13.06
CA GLN A 91 -1.08 12.13 13.99
C GLN A 91 -1.89 11.78 15.26
N HIS A 92 -2.92 12.58 15.55
CA HIS A 92 -3.81 12.39 16.70
C HIS A 92 -5.20 11.85 16.31
N ASP A 93 -5.42 11.50 15.04
CA ASP A 93 -6.72 11.03 14.55
C ASP A 93 -7.02 9.60 15.03
N ARG A 94 -7.94 9.49 15.98
CA ARG A 94 -8.37 8.23 16.59
C ARG A 94 -9.50 7.53 15.81
N ASN A 95 -10.02 8.15 14.77
CA ASN A 95 -11.18 7.66 14.03
C ASN A 95 -10.79 6.76 12.84
N VAL A 96 -9.51 6.75 12.46
CA VAL A 96 -8.98 5.95 11.35
C VAL A 96 -8.03 4.87 11.83
N HIS A 97 -7.81 3.83 11.02
CA HIS A 97 -6.76 2.83 11.22
C HIS A 97 -5.62 2.96 10.21
N ASP A 98 -5.58 4.07 9.47
CA ASP A 98 -4.76 4.26 8.28
C ASP A 98 -3.58 5.22 8.51
N LEU A 99 -3.19 5.47 9.76
CA LEU A 99 -2.10 6.39 10.07
C LEU A 99 -0.76 5.96 9.45
N GLY A 100 -0.57 4.66 9.22
CA GLY A 100 0.57 4.15 8.47
C GLY A 100 0.57 4.66 7.03
N PHE A 101 -0.57 4.64 6.34
CA PHE A 101 -0.70 5.16 4.98
C PHE A 101 -0.51 6.68 4.89
N LEU A 102 -0.79 7.42 5.95
CA LEU A 102 -0.58 8.86 5.98
C LEU A 102 0.89 9.22 6.25
N PHE A 103 1.49 8.63 7.27
CA PHE A 103 2.78 9.08 7.81
C PHE A 103 4.00 8.30 7.28
N TRP A 104 3.83 7.04 6.84
CA TRP A 104 4.95 6.27 6.28
C TRP A 104 5.42 6.81 4.94
N PRO A 105 4.53 7.11 3.97
CA PRO A 105 4.94 7.71 2.71
C PRO A 105 5.46 9.15 2.83
N THR A 106 5.03 9.90 3.85
CA THR A 106 5.34 11.32 4.03
C THR A 106 6.43 11.54 5.07
N TYR A 107 6.07 11.62 6.34
CA TYR A 107 6.99 11.95 7.43
C TYR A 107 8.16 10.97 7.58
N LYS A 108 7.94 9.66 7.36
CA LYS A 108 9.04 8.68 7.43
C LYS A 108 10.05 8.89 6.31
N ARG A 109 9.60 9.13 5.07
CA ARG A 109 10.49 9.43 3.95
C ARG A 109 11.23 10.75 4.16
N TRP A 110 10.53 11.76 4.66
CA TRP A 110 11.15 13.04 5.01
C TRP A 110 12.22 12.86 6.09
N PHE A 111 11.89 12.15 7.16
CA PHE A 111 12.86 11.82 8.22
C PHE A 111 14.07 11.06 7.67
N ASP A 112 13.88 10.10 6.79
CA ASP A 112 14.97 9.31 6.21
C ASP A 112 15.96 10.17 5.39
N LEU A 113 15.48 11.26 4.81
CA LEU A 113 16.29 12.18 4.05
C LEU A 113 17.01 13.22 4.92
N THR A 114 16.41 13.65 6.01
CA THR A 114 16.91 14.79 6.81
C THR A 114 17.48 14.42 8.18
N GLY A 115 16.95 13.36 8.80
CA GLY A 115 17.26 13.03 10.19
C GLY A 115 16.66 13.99 11.22
N ASP A 116 15.70 14.85 10.83
CA ASP A 116 15.10 15.84 11.73
C ASP A 116 14.27 15.16 12.83
N SER A 117 14.69 15.37 14.09
CA SER A 117 14.06 14.78 15.27
C SER A 117 12.59 15.18 15.46
N ASN A 118 12.16 16.35 15.00
CA ASN A 118 10.76 16.77 15.10
C ASN A 118 9.83 15.88 14.25
N LEU A 119 10.31 15.44 13.09
CA LEU A 119 9.56 14.50 12.23
C LEU A 119 9.40 13.13 12.89
N LYS A 120 10.44 12.70 13.63
CA LYS A 120 10.43 11.46 14.40
C LYS A 120 9.38 11.51 15.53
N GLU A 121 9.24 12.64 16.21
CA GLU A 121 8.20 12.82 17.24
C GLU A 121 6.79 12.67 16.67
N THR A 122 6.52 13.24 15.50
CA THR A 122 5.26 13.08 14.78
C THR A 122 4.98 11.60 14.42
N LEU A 123 5.99 10.88 13.92
CA LEU A 123 5.87 9.45 13.63
C LEU A 123 5.56 8.62 14.87
N ILE A 124 6.23 8.91 16.00
CA ILE A 124 5.97 8.25 17.29
C ILE A 124 4.54 8.54 17.76
N ALA A 125 4.08 9.79 17.67
CA ALA A 125 2.73 10.18 18.04
C ALA A 125 1.68 9.44 17.18
N ALA A 126 1.86 9.37 15.87
CA ALA A 126 0.97 8.64 14.97
C ALA A 126 0.89 7.14 15.32
N GLY A 127 2.03 6.49 15.56
CA GLY A 127 2.08 5.08 15.93
C GLY A 127 1.42 4.80 17.29
N LYS A 128 1.65 5.66 18.30
CA LYS A 128 0.97 5.57 19.59
C LYS A 128 -0.54 5.77 19.45
N THR A 129 -0.98 6.74 18.66
CA THR A 129 -2.39 6.99 18.40
C THR A 129 -3.06 5.78 17.75
N MET A 130 -2.44 5.18 16.74
CA MET A 130 -2.94 3.97 16.12
C MET A 130 -2.99 2.79 17.09
N GLY A 131 -1.99 2.66 17.97
CA GLY A 131 -1.94 1.64 19.03
C GLY A 131 -3.11 1.67 20.01
N LEU A 132 -3.81 2.81 20.17
CA LEU A 132 -5.01 2.95 21.00
C LEU A 132 -6.23 2.16 20.47
N ARG A 133 -6.15 1.69 19.22
CA ARG A 133 -7.21 0.87 18.62
C ARG A 133 -7.15 -0.60 19.04
N PHE A 134 -6.14 -0.99 19.80
CA PHE A 134 -5.93 -2.38 20.20
C PHE A 134 -7.01 -2.89 21.16
N ASN A 135 -7.57 -4.05 20.82
CA ASN A 135 -8.49 -4.79 21.69
C ASN A 135 -7.70 -5.84 22.48
N GLU A 136 -7.63 -5.70 23.78
CA GLU A 136 -6.86 -6.58 24.66
C GLU A 136 -7.44 -8.02 24.75
N LYS A 137 -8.72 -8.21 24.53
CA LYS A 137 -9.37 -9.54 24.58
C LYS A 137 -9.13 -10.32 23.30
N GLY A 138 -9.36 -9.68 22.15
CA GLY A 138 -9.22 -10.31 20.83
C GLY A 138 -7.83 -10.20 20.23
N LYS A 139 -6.92 -9.42 20.84
CA LYS A 139 -5.54 -9.24 20.40
C LYS A 139 -5.43 -8.70 18.96
N TYR A 140 -6.28 -7.75 18.60
CA TYR A 140 -6.32 -7.12 17.28
C TYR A 140 -6.49 -5.61 17.37
N LEU A 141 -6.03 -4.91 16.34
CA LEU A 141 -6.34 -3.50 16.11
C LEU A 141 -7.69 -3.42 15.39
N ARG A 142 -8.64 -2.71 16.00
CA ARG A 142 -9.98 -2.56 15.41
C ARG A 142 -9.95 -1.66 14.19
N SER A 143 -10.77 -1.99 13.18
CA SER A 143 -11.00 -1.11 12.03
C SER A 143 -11.79 0.15 12.43
N PHE A 144 -11.92 1.11 11.49
CA PHE A 144 -12.75 2.30 11.73
C PHE A 144 -14.25 1.99 11.68
N VAL A 145 -14.63 0.85 11.10
CA VAL A 145 -16.03 0.48 10.86
C VAL A 145 -16.75 0.14 12.18
N SER A 146 -16.13 -0.72 13.00
CA SER A 146 -16.71 -1.10 14.29
C SER A 146 -15.67 -1.68 15.26
N PRO A 147 -15.97 -1.73 16.57
CA PRO A 147 -15.12 -2.41 17.55
C PRO A 147 -14.91 -3.91 17.29
N GLU A 148 -15.83 -4.56 16.60
CA GLU A 148 -15.81 -5.99 16.27
C GLU A 148 -14.92 -6.33 15.07
N SER A 149 -14.63 -5.32 14.24
CA SER A 149 -14.01 -5.47 12.93
C SER A 149 -12.49 -5.35 12.97
N CYS A 150 -11.81 -6.32 12.34
CA CYS A 150 -10.37 -6.29 12.06
C CYS A 150 -10.15 -6.42 10.56
N PHE A 151 -9.60 -5.40 9.92
CA PHE A 151 -9.29 -5.38 8.48
C PHE A 151 -7.88 -5.85 8.20
N ILE A 152 -7.71 -6.52 7.06
CA ILE A 152 -6.40 -6.93 6.54
C ILE A 152 -5.52 -5.73 6.20
N ASP A 153 -6.12 -4.59 5.86
CA ASP A 153 -5.47 -3.30 5.52
C ASP A 153 -4.56 -2.80 6.65
N ILE A 154 -4.90 -3.14 7.89
CA ILE A 154 -4.12 -2.76 9.07
C ILE A 154 -2.71 -3.36 9.02
N MET A 155 -2.51 -4.48 8.31
CA MET A 155 -1.17 -5.05 8.12
C MET A 155 -0.21 -4.08 7.39
N MET A 156 -0.70 -3.25 6.47
CA MET A 156 0.12 -2.18 5.87
C MET A 156 0.35 -0.99 6.79
N ASN A 157 -0.55 -0.81 7.77
CA ASN A 157 -0.48 0.31 8.69
C ASN A 157 0.30 0.00 9.99
N VAL A 158 0.46 -1.27 10.34
CA VAL A 158 1.10 -1.68 11.60
C VAL A 158 2.57 -1.26 11.70
N GLY A 159 3.24 -1.05 10.58
CA GLY A 159 4.64 -0.59 10.51
C GLY A 159 4.89 0.69 11.31
N ILE A 160 3.92 1.64 11.32
CA ILE A 160 4.05 2.88 12.11
C ILE A 160 4.04 2.61 13.61
N ILE A 161 3.32 1.55 14.06
CA ILE A 161 3.29 1.15 15.48
C ILE A 161 4.62 0.52 15.86
N PHE A 162 5.15 -0.39 15.04
CA PHE A 162 6.47 -0.99 15.26
C PHE A 162 7.57 0.08 15.34
N TYR A 163 7.55 1.03 14.40
CA TYR A 163 8.50 2.14 14.41
C TYR A 163 8.41 2.95 15.70
N ALA A 164 7.20 3.37 16.08
CA ALA A 164 6.98 4.13 17.31
C ALA A 164 7.43 3.35 18.55
N ALA A 165 7.14 2.06 18.61
CA ALA A 165 7.56 1.18 19.72
C ALA A 165 9.08 1.08 19.82
N THR A 166 9.76 0.92 18.70
CA THR A 166 11.23 0.83 18.63
C THR A 166 11.87 2.13 19.06
N GLU A 167 11.46 3.26 18.50
CA GLU A 167 12.05 4.58 18.74
C GLU A 167 11.76 5.13 20.14
N SER A 168 10.61 4.75 20.75
CA SER A 168 10.25 5.15 22.11
C SER A 168 10.54 4.09 23.18
N HIS A 169 11.12 2.95 22.80
CA HIS A 169 11.35 1.79 23.69
C HIS A 169 10.09 1.31 24.41
N ASP A 170 8.92 1.44 23.77
CA ASP A 170 7.61 1.07 24.33
C ASP A 170 7.30 -0.41 24.09
N GLN A 171 7.54 -1.24 25.09
CA GLN A 171 7.34 -2.69 25.02
C GLN A 171 5.86 -3.08 24.91
N ASP A 172 4.95 -2.30 25.47
CA ASP A 172 3.51 -2.57 25.35
C ASP A 172 3.02 -2.28 23.94
N LEU A 173 3.50 -1.21 23.34
CA LEU A 173 3.20 -0.88 21.95
C LEU A 173 3.76 -1.94 20.98
N MET A 174 4.99 -2.43 21.21
CA MET A 174 5.61 -3.54 20.48
C MET A 174 4.77 -4.82 20.60
N ARG A 175 4.34 -5.17 21.81
CA ARG A 175 3.44 -6.31 22.07
C ARG A 175 2.14 -6.18 21.28
N LYS A 176 1.48 -5.03 21.32
CA LYS A 176 0.22 -4.78 20.61
C LYS A 176 0.35 -4.99 19.11
N ALA A 177 1.39 -4.44 18.49
CA ALA A 177 1.66 -4.64 17.06
C ALA A 177 1.91 -6.13 16.73
N THR A 178 2.73 -6.80 17.53
CA THR A 178 3.04 -8.23 17.34
C THR A 178 1.81 -9.12 17.51
N GLU A 179 1.02 -8.91 18.57
CA GLU A 179 -0.21 -9.68 18.83
C GLU A 179 -1.25 -9.46 17.73
N HIS A 180 -1.39 -8.24 17.20
CA HIS A 180 -2.26 -7.98 16.06
C HIS A 180 -1.83 -8.79 14.83
N CYS A 181 -0.56 -8.79 14.47
CA CYS A 181 -0.04 -9.56 13.33
C CYS A 181 -0.28 -11.07 13.52
N LEU A 182 -0.08 -11.61 14.72
CA LEU A 182 -0.36 -13.01 15.04
C LEU A 182 -1.86 -13.36 14.92
N THR A 183 -2.73 -12.46 15.38
CA THR A 183 -4.18 -12.62 15.27
C THR A 183 -4.62 -12.58 13.80
N THR A 184 -4.09 -11.66 13.02
CA THR A 184 -4.34 -11.57 11.57
C THR A 184 -3.88 -12.82 10.85
N ARG A 185 -2.66 -13.30 11.12
CA ARG A 185 -2.14 -14.57 10.57
C ARG A 185 -3.05 -15.76 10.91
N ARG A 186 -3.57 -15.79 12.12
CA ARG A 186 -4.39 -16.92 12.60
C ARG A 186 -5.80 -16.94 12.00
N PHE A 187 -6.46 -15.80 11.85
CA PHE A 187 -7.89 -15.73 11.58
C PHE A 187 -8.24 -15.14 10.21
N LEU A 188 -7.37 -14.29 9.65
CA LEU A 188 -7.60 -13.67 8.35
C LEU A 188 -6.84 -14.34 7.22
N MET A 189 -5.76 -15.08 7.50
CA MET A 189 -5.02 -15.90 6.55
C MET A 189 -5.50 -17.33 6.59
N ARG A 190 -5.62 -17.99 5.42
CA ARG A 190 -6.05 -19.38 5.28
C ARG A 190 -4.88 -20.33 5.03
N GLY A 191 -5.17 -21.63 5.05
CA GLY A 191 -4.17 -22.68 4.87
C GLY A 191 -3.44 -22.67 3.52
N ASP A 192 -4.05 -22.14 2.50
CA ASP A 192 -3.49 -21.97 1.14
C ASP A 192 -2.71 -20.67 0.93
N GLY A 193 -2.63 -19.81 1.94
CA GLY A 193 -1.97 -18.48 1.85
C GLY A 193 -2.92 -17.36 1.43
N SER A 194 -4.17 -17.67 1.05
CA SER A 194 -5.17 -16.64 0.76
C SER A 194 -5.62 -15.90 2.02
N THR A 195 -6.16 -14.68 1.86
CA THR A 195 -6.64 -13.86 2.97
C THR A 195 -8.09 -13.44 2.79
N THR A 196 -8.80 -13.27 3.91
CA THR A 196 -10.06 -12.52 3.93
C THR A 196 -9.82 -11.04 4.13
N HIS A 197 -10.74 -10.20 3.68
CA HIS A 197 -10.67 -8.76 3.92
C HIS A 197 -10.88 -8.42 5.41
N GLU A 198 -11.84 -9.08 6.07
CA GLU A 198 -12.27 -8.74 7.43
C GLU A 198 -12.46 -9.96 8.31
N GLY A 199 -12.00 -9.87 9.56
CA GLY A 199 -12.34 -10.76 10.66
C GLY A 199 -13.31 -10.09 11.62
N ILE A 200 -14.40 -10.78 12.00
CA ILE A 200 -15.38 -10.33 12.98
C ILE A 200 -15.15 -11.06 14.31
N PHE A 201 -15.00 -10.28 15.36
CA PHE A 201 -14.75 -10.76 16.73
C PHE A 201 -15.85 -10.30 17.70
N ASN A 202 -15.97 -10.96 18.83
CA ASN A 202 -16.67 -10.42 19.98
C ASN A 202 -15.68 -9.48 20.73
N PRO A 203 -15.90 -8.18 20.82
CA PRO A 203 -14.94 -7.27 21.43
C PRO A 203 -14.81 -7.46 22.95
N GLU A 204 -15.83 -8.03 23.62
CA GLU A 204 -15.86 -8.23 25.08
C GLU A 204 -15.17 -9.53 25.50
N THR A 205 -15.23 -10.58 24.66
CA THR A 205 -14.64 -11.88 24.95
C THR A 205 -13.35 -12.14 24.17
N GLY A 206 -13.16 -11.46 23.03
CA GLY A 206 -12.07 -11.71 22.09
C GLY A 206 -12.30 -12.89 21.16
N GLU A 207 -13.46 -13.53 21.22
CA GLU A 207 -13.81 -14.70 20.40
C GLU A 207 -13.94 -14.32 18.93
N PHE A 208 -13.24 -15.04 18.05
CA PHE A 208 -13.42 -14.92 16.60
C PHE A 208 -14.75 -15.55 16.18
N ARG A 209 -15.55 -14.81 15.40
CA ARG A 209 -16.88 -15.24 14.97
C ARG A 209 -16.91 -15.75 13.53
N ARG A 210 -16.35 -14.96 12.59
CA ARG A 210 -16.37 -15.30 11.15
C ARG A 210 -15.45 -14.41 10.35
N GLN A 211 -15.14 -14.86 9.15
CA GLN A 211 -14.60 -14.04 8.07
C GLN A 211 -15.71 -13.23 7.39
N SER A 212 -15.36 -12.04 6.87
CA SER A 212 -16.27 -11.10 6.23
C SER A 212 -15.54 -10.27 5.18
N THR A 213 -16.27 -9.41 4.47
CA THR A 213 -15.68 -8.48 3.51
C THR A 213 -16.56 -7.25 3.30
N HIS A 214 -15.94 -6.12 3.03
CA HIS A 214 -16.59 -4.92 2.51
C HIS A 214 -16.30 -4.72 1.03
N GLN A 215 -15.05 -4.94 0.59
CA GLN A 215 -14.59 -4.61 -0.77
C GLN A 215 -14.42 -5.85 -1.66
N GLY A 216 -14.16 -7.04 -1.10
CA GLY A 216 -14.06 -8.29 -1.84
C GLY A 216 -15.43 -8.88 -2.20
N TRP A 217 -15.41 -10.00 -2.93
CA TRP A 217 -16.61 -10.71 -3.39
C TRP A 217 -17.42 -11.32 -2.24
N ARG A 218 -16.76 -12.13 -1.39
CA ARG A 218 -17.36 -12.82 -0.24
C ARG A 218 -16.40 -12.87 0.94
N GLY A 219 -16.89 -13.16 2.13
CA GLY A 219 -16.06 -13.31 3.32
C GLY A 219 -15.05 -14.46 3.23
N ASP A 220 -15.35 -15.50 2.47
CA ASP A 220 -14.49 -16.66 2.21
C ASP A 220 -13.65 -16.53 0.92
N SER A 221 -13.77 -15.44 0.17
CA SER A 221 -12.98 -15.16 -1.01
C SER A 221 -11.68 -14.42 -0.68
N SER A 222 -10.86 -14.13 -1.68
CA SER A 222 -9.63 -13.37 -1.52
C SER A 222 -9.67 -12.12 -2.41
N TRP A 223 -9.87 -10.98 -1.77
CA TRP A 223 -9.79 -9.68 -2.42
C TRP A 223 -8.32 -9.33 -2.73
N ALA A 224 -8.03 -9.03 -4.00
CA ALA A 224 -6.66 -8.93 -4.48
C ALA A 224 -5.82 -7.89 -3.75
N ARG A 225 -6.35 -6.70 -3.55
CA ARG A 225 -5.64 -5.65 -2.81
C ARG A 225 -5.38 -6.03 -1.34
N GLY A 226 -6.36 -6.69 -0.69
CA GLY A 226 -6.18 -7.20 0.67
C GLY A 226 -5.10 -8.27 0.79
N GLN A 227 -5.00 -9.15 -0.22
CA GLN A 227 -3.93 -10.14 -0.31
C GLN A 227 -2.55 -9.47 -0.38
N CYS A 228 -2.45 -8.40 -1.19
CA CYS A 228 -1.20 -7.64 -1.32
C CYS A 228 -0.85 -6.88 -0.03
N TRP A 229 -1.86 -6.32 0.67
CA TRP A 229 -1.66 -5.70 1.98
C TRP A 229 -1.09 -6.68 3.01
N ALA A 230 -1.60 -7.92 3.02
CA ALA A 230 -1.08 -8.96 3.91
C ALA A 230 0.36 -9.32 3.58
N MET A 231 0.66 -9.63 2.32
CA MET A 231 2.00 -9.99 1.86
C MET A 231 3.03 -8.93 2.26
N TYR A 232 2.78 -7.67 1.91
CA TYR A 232 3.69 -6.57 2.17
C TYR A 232 3.79 -6.28 3.68
N GLY A 233 2.65 -6.27 4.37
CA GLY A 233 2.58 -5.96 5.80
C GLY A 233 3.24 -7.01 6.69
N PHE A 234 3.08 -8.31 6.39
CA PHE A 234 3.80 -9.37 7.10
C PHE A 234 5.31 -9.28 6.87
N GLY A 235 5.77 -8.96 5.66
CA GLY A 235 7.18 -8.67 5.39
C GLY A 235 7.70 -7.50 6.24
N THR A 236 6.91 -6.44 6.37
CA THR A 236 7.24 -5.30 7.25
C THR A 236 7.29 -5.72 8.74
N ALA A 237 6.35 -6.54 9.20
CA ALA A 237 6.36 -7.06 10.57
C ALA A 237 7.61 -7.91 10.85
N TYR A 238 8.03 -8.75 9.89
CA TYR A 238 9.27 -9.51 9.98
C TYR A 238 10.50 -8.60 10.13
N ARG A 239 10.59 -7.52 9.35
CA ARG A 239 11.71 -6.55 9.44
C ARG A 239 11.89 -5.95 10.83
N PHE A 240 10.78 -5.68 11.54
CA PHE A 240 10.83 -5.11 12.88
C PHE A 240 11.07 -6.13 14.00
N THR A 241 10.67 -7.39 13.79
CA THR A 241 10.61 -8.37 14.86
C THR A 241 11.58 -9.54 14.69
N ALA A 242 12.05 -9.79 13.46
CA ALA A 242 12.74 -11.01 13.06
C ALA A 242 11.99 -12.31 13.43
N ASP A 243 10.64 -12.23 13.57
CA ASP A 243 9.82 -13.40 13.87
C ASP A 243 9.50 -14.14 12.57
N GLU A 244 10.08 -15.33 12.41
CA GLU A 244 9.97 -16.17 11.22
C GLU A 244 8.52 -16.52 10.85
N ARG A 245 7.59 -16.45 11.80
CA ARG A 245 6.16 -16.66 11.55
C ARG A 245 5.59 -15.59 10.61
N PHE A 246 6.16 -14.39 10.61
CA PHE A 246 5.73 -13.30 9.73
C PHE A 246 6.37 -13.43 8.34
N LEU A 247 7.61 -13.89 8.25
CA LEU A 247 8.23 -14.20 6.96
C LEU A 247 7.47 -15.34 6.26
N ASP A 248 7.19 -16.47 6.98
CA ASP A 248 6.35 -17.57 6.47
C ASP A 248 4.98 -17.05 5.96
N ALA A 249 4.33 -16.17 6.71
CA ALA A 249 3.04 -15.61 6.30
C ALA A 249 3.16 -14.76 5.02
N ALA A 250 4.18 -13.91 4.92
CA ALA A 250 4.43 -13.08 3.74
C ALA A 250 4.71 -13.94 2.50
N GLU A 251 5.58 -14.95 2.64
CA GLU A 251 5.94 -15.87 1.56
C GLU A 251 4.73 -16.68 1.07
N ARG A 252 3.89 -17.19 1.97
CA ARG A 252 2.67 -17.92 1.60
C ARG A 252 1.64 -17.02 0.92
N CYS A 253 1.51 -15.77 1.36
CA CYS A 253 0.67 -14.80 0.66
C CYS A 253 1.20 -14.51 -0.75
N ALA A 254 2.53 -14.42 -0.92
CA ALA A 254 3.17 -14.25 -2.21
C ALA A 254 2.97 -15.47 -3.12
N GLU A 255 3.14 -16.67 -2.59
CA GLU A 255 2.90 -17.93 -3.32
C GLU A 255 1.46 -18.01 -3.81
N PHE A 256 0.46 -17.69 -2.95
CA PHE A 256 -0.94 -17.63 -3.38
C PHE A 256 -1.15 -16.66 -4.54
N TYR A 257 -0.60 -15.44 -4.42
CA TYR A 257 -0.70 -14.42 -5.48
C TYR A 257 -0.11 -14.94 -6.80
N ILE A 258 1.11 -15.44 -6.78
CA ILE A 258 1.84 -15.92 -7.96
C ILE A 258 1.11 -17.08 -8.65
N LEU A 259 0.61 -18.04 -7.87
CA LEU A 259 -0.02 -19.24 -8.41
C LEU A 259 -1.43 -19.01 -8.97
N ASN A 260 -2.14 -18.00 -8.49
CA ASN A 260 -3.54 -17.76 -8.87
C ASN A 260 -3.74 -16.56 -9.80
N THR A 261 -2.71 -15.71 -10.00
CA THR A 261 -2.81 -14.56 -10.89
C THR A 261 -2.50 -14.97 -12.34
N PRO A 262 -3.24 -14.45 -13.33
CA PRO A 262 -2.95 -14.70 -14.75
C PRO A 262 -1.54 -14.28 -15.15
N ALA A 263 -1.06 -14.79 -16.30
CA ALA A 263 0.22 -14.36 -16.87
C ALA A 263 0.30 -12.83 -17.01
N GLY A 264 1.48 -12.27 -16.75
CA GLY A 264 1.69 -10.82 -16.68
C GLY A 264 1.46 -10.23 -15.28
N GLY A 265 0.90 -11.01 -14.35
CA GLY A 265 0.88 -10.70 -12.93
C GLY A 265 -0.11 -9.61 -12.50
N VAL A 266 -1.08 -9.22 -13.33
CA VAL A 266 -2.18 -8.32 -12.94
C VAL A 266 -3.39 -9.16 -12.53
N PRO A 267 -3.85 -9.06 -11.26
CA PRO A 267 -4.94 -9.89 -10.76
C PRO A 267 -6.31 -9.32 -11.14
N PRO A 268 -7.38 -10.12 -11.01
CA PRO A 268 -8.75 -9.61 -10.89
C PRO A 268 -8.94 -8.88 -9.55
N ASN A 269 -10.07 -8.20 -9.39
CA ASN A 269 -10.43 -7.59 -8.10
C ASN A 269 -10.56 -8.65 -6.97
N ASP A 270 -11.07 -9.84 -7.28
CA ASP A 270 -11.18 -10.97 -6.35
C ASP A 270 -11.05 -12.29 -7.12
N TRP A 271 -10.16 -13.20 -6.69
CA TRP A 271 -9.92 -14.46 -7.42
C TRP A 271 -11.08 -15.46 -7.40
N ALA A 272 -12.02 -15.33 -6.48
CA ALA A 272 -13.18 -16.23 -6.38
C ALA A 272 -14.41 -15.69 -7.11
N GLU A 273 -14.36 -14.48 -7.62
CA GLU A 273 -15.45 -13.89 -8.38
C GLU A 273 -15.53 -14.48 -9.79
N ALA A 274 -16.53 -15.28 -10.03
CA ALA A 274 -16.81 -15.83 -11.35
C ALA A 274 -17.52 -14.78 -12.22
N ASN A 275 -16.78 -13.77 -12.68
CA ASN A 275 -17.30 -12.78 -13.62
C ASN A 275 -16.59 -12.94 -14.97
N PRO A 276 -17.30 -13.25 -16.08
CA PRO A 276 -16.71 -13.32 -17.41
C PRO A 276 -16.19 -11.96 -17.93
N GLU A 277 -16.66 -10.85 -17.35
CA GLU A 277 -16.17 -9.50 -17.60
C GLU A 277 -15.19 -9.04 -16.52
N GLN A 278 -14.44 -9.97 -15.95
CA GLN A 278 -13.52 -9.72 -14.85
C GLN A 278 -12.55 -8.59 -15.20
N ARG A 279 -12.61 -7.53 -14.41
CA ARG A 279 -11.77 -6.35 -14.61
C ARG A 279 -10.43 -6.53 -13.92
N TRP A 280 -9.42 -5.88 -14.50
CA TRP A 280 -8.09 -5.81 -13.89
C TRP A 280 -8.13 -5.02 -12.59
N GLU A 281 -7.23 -5.35 -11.66
CA GLU A 281 -6.96 -4.53 -10.48
C GLU A 281 -5.46 -4.15 -10.46
N SER A 282 -5.11 -3.13 -11.24
CA SER A 282 -3.74 -2.67 -11.44
C SER A 282 -3.09 -2.16 -10.15
N SER A 283 -3.89 -1.62 -9.21
CA SER A 283 -3.36 -1.16 -7.95
C SER A 283 -2.87 -2.32 -7.07
N ALA A 284 -3.56 -3.46 -7.07
CA ALA A 284 -3.07 -4.66 -6.40
C ALA A 284 -1.77 -5.17 -7.03
N ALA A 285 -1.65 -5.12 -8.37
CA ALA A 285 -0.42 -5.47 -9.06
C ALA A 285 0.75 -4.56 -8.67
N ALA A 286 0.51 -3.25 -8.58
CA ALA A 286 1.54 -2.28 -8.16
C ALA A 286 1.99 -2.53 -6.71
N ILE A 287 1.04 -2.79 -5.79
CA ILE A 287 1.34 -3.15 -4.39
C ILE A 287 2.10 -4.47 -4.32
N ALA A 288 1.69 -5.48 -5.11
CA ALA A 288 2.36 -6.77 -5.18
C ALA A 288 3.81 -6.63 -5.68
N ALA A 289 4.04 -5.87 -6.74
CA ALA A 289 5.39 -5.63 -7.25
C ALA A 289 6.29 -4.99 -6.19
N SER A 290 5.79 -3.96 -5.50
CA SER A 290 6.53 -3.29 -4.42
C SER A 290 6.77 -4.22 -3.22
N GLY A 291 5.77 -5.02 -2.83
CA GLY A 291 5.86 -5.99 -1.74
C GLY A 291 6.79 -7.16 -2.05
N LEU A 292 6.76 -7.69 -3.26
CA LEU A 292 7.67 -8.77 -3.71
C LEU A 292 9.13 -8.30 -3.77
N LEU A 293 9.38 -7.06 -4.23
CA LEU A 293 10.72 -6.48 -4.17
C LEU A 293 11.22 -6.31 -2.73
N GLN A 294 10.33 -5.98 -1.78
CA GLN A 294 10.69 -6.02 -0.36
C GLN A 294 10.97 -7.46 0.09
N LEU A 295 10.11 -8.41 -0.21
CA LEU A 295 10.23 -9.80 0.23
C LEU A 295 11.50 -10.45 -0.30
N ALA A 296 11.90 -10.13 -1.54
CA ALA A 296 13.17 -10.57 -2.13
C ALA A 296 14.41 -10.15 -1.30
N THR A 297 14.32 -9.05 -0.54
CA THR A 297 15.40 -8.62 0.37
C THR A 297 15.34 -9.24 1.76
N LEU A 298 14.21 -9.87 2.11
CA LEU A 298 13.98 -10.39 3.47
C LEU A 298 14.15 -11.91 3.56
N THR A 299 13.79 -12.63 2.49
CA THR A 299 13.89 -14.10 2.48
C THR A 299 15.34 -14.56 2.59
N GLN A 300 15.56 -15.63 3.36
CA GLN A 300 16.88 -16.26 3.52
C GLN A 300 17.18 -17.26 2.40
N ASN A 301 16.22 -17.57 1.53
CA ASN A 301 16.35 -18.49 0.42
C ASN A 301 16.65 -17.71 -0.87
N GLU A 302 17.85 -17.91 -1.43
CA GLU A 302 18.32 -17.20 -2.64
C GLU A 302 17.42 -17.48 -3.86
N ASP A 303 16.94 -18.71 -4.05
CA ASP A 303 16.06 -19.05 -5.18
C ASP A 303 14.71 -18.34 -5.07
N ARG A 304 14.15 -18.24 -3.86
CA ARG A 304 12.95 -17.45 -3.61
C ARG A 304 13.16 -15.96 -3.82
N ALA A 305 14.31 -15.42 -3.35
CA ALA A 305 14.66 -14.02 -3.56
C ALA A 305 14.70 -13.67 -5.06
N VAL A 306 15.37 -14.50 -5.85
CA VAL A 306 15.40 -14.35 -7.32
C VAL A 306 14.02 -14.51 -7.92
N GLY A 307 13.24 -15.50 -7.48
CA GLY A 307 11.85 -15.73 -7.93
C GLY A 307 10.95 -14.53 -7.69
N TYR A 308 10.95 -13.97 -6.48
CA TYR A 308 10.14 -12.78 -6.14
C TYR A 308 10.55 -11.54 -6.94
N ALA A 309 11.86 -11.30 -7.08
CA ALA A 309 12.37 -10.17 -7.87
C ALA A 309 12.00 -10.32 -9.36
N THR A 310 12.08 -11.54 -9.91
CA THR A 310 11.73 -11.84 -11.30
C THR A 310 10.24 -11.63 -11.54
N TYR A 311 9.37 -12.12 -10.64
CA TYR A 311 7.93 -11.96 -10.80
C TYR A 311 7.48 -10.51 -10.60
N ALA A 312 8.09 -9.77 -9.67
CA ALA A 312 7.87 -8.33 -9.54
C ALA A 312 8.22 -7.57 -10.83
N ARG A 313 9.31 -7.98 -11.47
CA ARG A 313 9.74 -7.42 -12.76
C ARG A 313 8.76 -7.76 -13.90
N GLU A 314 8.18 -8.97 -13.89
CA GLU A 314 7.11 -9.36 -14.84
C GLU A 314 5.87 -8.46 -14.65
N ILE A 315 5.40 -8.29 -13.42
CA ILE A 315 4.30 -7.36 -13.10
C ILE A 315 4.61 -5.96 -13.63
N LEU A 316 5.77 -5.42 -13.32
CA LEU A 316 6.16 -4.08 -13.78
C LEU A 316 6.27 -4.00 -15.29
N SER A 317 6.75 -5.05 -15.96
CA SER A 317 6.78 -5.10 -17.44
C SER A 317 5.39 -4.97 -18.04
N THR A 318 4.38 -5.59 -17.42
CA THR A 318 2.97 -5.49 -17.83
C THR A 318 2.39 -4.10 -17.54
N LEU A 319 2.59 -3.59 -16.32
CA LEU A 319 2.11 -2.24 -15.95
C LEU A 319 2.77 -1.12 -16.76
N LEU A 320 3.94 -1.37 -17.33
CA LEU A 320 4.67 -0.48 -18.24
C LEU A 320 4.25 -0.66 -19.71
N THR A 321 3.02 -1.06 -19.98
CA THR A 321 2.43 -1.09 -21.35
C THR A 321 1.39 0.01 -21.49
N PRO A 322 1.07 0.47 -22.72
CA PRO A 322 0.00 1.45 -22.94
C PRO A 322 -1.38 1.00 -22.49
N GLU A 323 -1.58 -0.29 -22.23
CA GLU A 323 -2.81 -0.82 -21.66
C GLU A 323 -3.01 -0.35 -20.21
N PHE A 324 -1.94 -0.28 -19.42
CA PHE A 324 -2.00 0.09 -18.00
C PHE A 324 -1.43 1.47 -17.70
N LEU A 325 -0.38 1.89 -18.42
CA LEU A 325 0.26 3.19 -18.22
C LEU A 325 -0.40 4.24 -19.11
N ALA A 326 -0.95 5.29 -18.52
CA ALA A 326 -1.68 6.34 -19.24
C ALA A 326 -0.82 7.27 -20.11
N ILE A 327 0.45 6.92 -20.39
CA ILE A 327 1.44 7.76 -21.05
C ILE A 327 1.01 8.18 -22.46
N ASP A 328 0.27 7.32 -23.17
CA ASP A 328 -0.25 7.56 -24.52
C ASP A 328 -1.77 7.80 -24.52
N THR A 329 -2.37 8.12 -23.36
CA THR A 329 -3.81 8.37 -23.21
C THR A 329 -4.08 9.86 -22.94
N PRO A 330 -4.22 10.69 -23.99
CA PRO A 330 -4.42 12.12 -23.85
C PRO A 330 -5.66 12.44 -23.00
N GLY A 331 -5.48 13.32 -22.03
CA GLY A 331 -6.58 13.74 -21.18
C GLY A 331 -6.81 12.85 -19.95
N TRP A 332 -6.03 11.81 -19.74
CA TRP A 332 -6.04 11.02 -18.52
C TRP A 332 -5.13 11.67 -17.46
N ASP A 333 -5.63 11.87 -16.25
CA ASP A 333 -4.92 12.63 -15.20
C ASP A 333 -4.09 11.74 -14.27
N GLY A 334 -4.44 10.45 -14.10
CA GLY A 334 -3.69 9.50 -13.28
C GLY A 334 -2.50 8.88 -14.00
N ILE A 335 -1.77 8.01 -13.32
CA ILE A 335 -0.58 7.33 -13.84
C ILE A 335 -0.94 5.95 -14.38
N LEU A 336 -1.56 5.09 -13.54
CA LEU A 336 -2.05 3.77 -13.92
C LEU A 336 -3.55 3.79 -14.18
N MET A 337 -3.99 3.13 -15.23
CA MET A 337 -5.37 2.80 -15.55
C MET A 337 -5.75 1.45 -14.94
N HIS A 338 -7.04 1.11 -14.98
CA HIS A 338 -7.59 -0.19 -14.59
C HIS A 338 -7.39 -0.55 -13.11
N GLY A 339 -7.42 0.43 -12.21
CA GLY A 339 -7.54 0.22 -10.78
C GLY A 339 -9.00 0.15 -10.35
N SER A 340 -9.25 -0.36 -9.15
CA SER A 340 -10.59 -0.43 -8.56
C SER A 340 -10.59 -0.03 -7.10
N TYR A 341 -11.35 1.02 -6.74
CA TYR A 341 -11.51 1.38 -5.33
C TYR A 341 -12.52 0.48 -4.64
N HIS A 342 -13.75 0.41 -5.15
CA HIS A 342 -14.79 -0.42 -4.56
C HIS A 342 -15.78 -0.89 -5.64
N GLU A 343 -15.54 -2.06 -6.20
CA GLU A 343 -16.29 -2.58 -7.35
C GLU A 343 -17.79 -2.68 -7.07
N ARG A 344 -18.18 -3.27 -5.93
CA ARG A 344 -19.60 -3.46 -5.57
C ARG A 344 -20.39 -2.15 -5.42
N LEU A 345 -19.74 -1.04 -5.16
CA LEU A 345 -20.34 0.29 -5.06
C LEU A 345 -20.15 1.12 -6.34
N GLY A 346 -19.43 0.60 -7.34
CA GLY A 346 -19.12 1.31 -8.56
C GLY A 346 -18.22 2.53 -8.34
N LEU A 347 -17.37 2.53 -7.31
CA LEU A 347 -16.50 3.65 -6.99
C LEU A 347 -15.10 3.42 -7.54
N GLY A 348 -14.63 4.31 -8.42
CA GLY A 348 -13.30 4.28 -9.00
C GLY A 348 -12.98 2.92 -9.63
N VAL A 349 -13.93 2.35 -10.38
CA VAL A 349 -13.79 1.06 -11.04
C VAL A 349 -13.30 1.28 -12.46
N ASP A 350 -12.23 0.58 -12.82
CA ASP A 350 -11.58 0.73 -14.12
C ASP A 350 -10.96 2.13 -14.33
N GLU A 351 -10.47 2.71 -13.25
CA GLU A 351 -9.98 4.09 -13.13
C GLU A 351 -8.55 4.14 -12.56
N SER A 352 -7.95 5.32 -12.50
CA SER A 352 -6.77 5.50 -11.68
C SER A 352 -7.16 5.66 -10.21
N VAL A 353 -6.36 5.08 -9.33
CA VAL A 353 -6.53 5.20 -7.88
C VAL A 353 -5.21 5.67 -7.27
N MET A 354 -5.27 6.62 -6.33
CA MET A 354 -4.08 7.30 -5.82
C MET A 354 -3.05 6.34 -5.20
N TRP A 355 -3.49 5.28 -4.52
CA TRP A 355 -2.59 4.26 -3.98
C TRP A 355 -1.98 3.39 -5.09
N GLY A 356 -2.70 3.13 -6.18
CA GLY A 356 -2.16 2.44 -7.36
C GLY A 356 -0.99 3.21 -7.96
N ASP A 357 -1.18 4.50 -8.18
CA ASP A 357 -0.15 5.40 -8.68
C ASP A 357 1.07 5.47 -7.74
N TYR A 358 0.82 5.60 -6.42
CA TYR A 358 1.89 5.63 -5.43
C TYR A 358 2.70 4.34 -5.39
N PHE A 359 2.06 3.18 -5.27
CA PHE A 359 2.78 1.90 -5.17
C PHE A 359 3.46 1.53 -6.49
N PHE A 360 2.94 1.97 -7.62
CA PHE A 360 3.64 1.86 -8.90
C PHE A 360 4.94 2.68 -8.89
N VAL A 361 4.88 3.96 -8.52
CA VAL A 361 6.06 4.82 -8.39
C VAL A 361 7.06 4.26 -7.36
N GLU A 362 6.56 3.74 -6.23
CA GLU A 362 7.41 3.08 -5.23
C GLU A 362 8.08 1.81 -5.77
N ALA A 363 7.37 1.00 -6.54
CA ALA A 363 7.94 -0.21 -7.15
C ALA A 363 8.98 0.14 -8.22
N LEU A 364 8.73 1.16 -9.04
CA LEU A 364 9.73 1.69 -9.98
C LEU A 364 10.98 2.21 -9.24
N ASP A 365 10.79 2.92 -8.15
CA ASP A 365 11.89 3.44 -7.33
C ASP A 365 12.76 2.31 -6.75
N LYS A 366 12.14 1.22 -6.28
CA LYS A 366 12.84 0.02 -5.81
C LYS A 366 13.55 -0.74 -6.92
N LEU A 367 12.95 -0.81 -8.10
CA LEU A 367 13.57 -1.45 -9.27
C LEU A 367 14.82 -0.69 -9.76
N LEU A 368 14.75 0.64 -9.76
CA LEU A 368 15.74 1.53 -10.37
C LEU A 368 16.80 2.05 -9.39
N GLY A 369 16.63 1.87 -8.11
CA GLY A 369 17.41 2.61 -7.15
C GLY A 369 17.95 1.87 -5.95
N ALA A 370 18.76 2.57 -5.15
CA ALA A 370 19.16 2.15 -3.82
C ALA A 370 17.96 2.20 -2.86
N PRO A 371 17.83 1.24 -1.94
CA PRO A 371 16.75 1.23 -0.97
C PRO A 371 16.76 2.49 -0.08
N TRP A 372 15.60 2.90 0.39
CA TRP A 372 15.48 3.89 1.46
C TRP A 372 16.17 3.39 2.73
N LYS A 373 16.72 4.30 3.52
CA LYS A 373 17.24 3.94 4.86
C LYS A 373 16.11 3.28 5.66
N GLN A 374 16.46 2.14 6.23
CA GLN A 374 15.50 1.29 6.94
C GLN A 374 15.40 1.70 8.41
#